data_5e0d26d59e4dfbe3a0068bdab63ba8d6
#
_entry.id   5e0d26d59e4dfbe3a0068bdab63ba8d6
#
_cell.length_a   1.000
_cell.length_b   1.000
_cell.length_c   1.000
_cell.angle_alpha   90.00
_cell.angle_beta   90.00
_cell.angle_gamma   90.00
#
_symmetry.space_group_name_H-M   'P 1'
#
loop_
_entity.id
_entity.type
_entity.pdbx_description
1 polymer ?
#
loop_
_entity_poly.entity_id
_entity_poly.type
_entity_poly.pdbx_seq_one_letter_code
_entity_poly.pdbx_strand_id
1 'polypeptide(L)'
;MAVGTLVSVEEYLHTSYRPDCDFVDGEVQERNVGELSHGRLQLRIGAWFLAREARLGIKAVTEVRLQINARRFRVPDLMVLAAEAPQEEIVAVAPLLCIEILSKSDSLSLIWERIEDYFAIGVPVSWIIDPVRHLAWTAAPGNLMKVTDGILRSGDLEMPLADVLE
;
A
#
# COMPACT_ATOMS: atom_id res chain seq x y z
N MET A 1 -15.47 13.40 23.48
CA MET A 1 -15.16 12.92 22.11
C MET A 1 -14.88 14.15 21.26
N ALA A 2 -13.67 14.29 20.77
CA ALA A 2 -13.35 15.35 19.81
C ALA A 2 -14.10 15.03 18.52
N VAL A 3 -15.06 15.84 18.14
CA VAL A 3 -15.68 15.81 16.82
C VAL A 3 -14.59 16.33 15.88
N GLY A 4 -13.91 15.43 15.18
CA GLY A 4 -12.96 15.81 14.14
C GLY A 4 -13.71 16.68 13.13
N THR A 5 -13.12 17.81 12.75
CA THR A 5 -13.69 18.67 11.71
C THR A 5 -13.67 17.88 10.41
N LEU A 6 -14.86 17.62 9.83
CA LEU A 6 -14.95 16.95 8.53
C LEU A 6 -14.35 17.86 7.45
N VAL A 7 -13.49 17.30 6.65
CA VAL A 7 -12.81 17.95 5.54
C VAL A 7 -13.52 17.57 4.23
N SER A 8 -13.67 18.50 3.30
CA SER A 8 -14.22 18.17 1.97
C SER A 8 -13.18 17.41 1.15
N VAL A 9 -13.65 16.63 0.17
CA VAL A 9 -12.75 15.96 -0.80
C VAL A 9 -11.87 16.97 -1.53
N GLU A 10 -12.45 18.11 -1.93
CA GLU A 10 -11.71 19.17 -2.62
C GLU A 10 -10.59 19.73 -1.73
N GLU A 11 -10.88 20.01 -0.47
CA GLU A 11 -9.89 20.49 0.49
C GLU A 11 -8.77 19.44 0.70
N TYR A 12 -9.14 18.16 0.89
CA TYR A 12 -8.15 17.09 1.01
C TYR A 12 -7.25 17.00 -0.22
N LEU A 13 -7.82 17.04 -1.43
CA LEU A 13 -7.06 16.91 -2.67
C LEU A 13 -6.10 18.08 -2.91
N HIS A 14 -6.42 19.28 -2.44
CA HIS A 14 -5.58 20.48 -2.54
C HIS A 14 -4.65 20.69 -1.34
N THR A 15 -4.72 19.83 -0.32
CA THR A 15 -3.88 19.91 0.87
C THR A 15 -2.70 18.94 0.76
N SER A 16 -1.51 19.44 1.07
CA SER A 16 -0.30 18.63 1.18
C SER A 16 -0.08 18.22 2.65
N TYR A 17 -0.25 16.93 2.92
CA TYR A 17 0.06 16.36 4.23
C TYR A 17 1.46 15.78 4.24
N ARG A 18 2.14 15.74 5.40
CA ARG A 18 3.49 15.19 5.54
C ARG A 18 3.65 14.45 6.86
N PRO A 19 3.68 13.10 6.85
CA PRO A 19 3.44 12.22 5.70
C PRO A 19 2.05 12.41 5.13
N ASP A 20 1.81 11.97 3.88
CA ASP A 20 0.48 12.05 3.28
C ASP A 20 -0.50 11.15 4.04
N CYS A 21 -1.77 11.51 4.05
CA CYS A 21 -2.81 10.91 4.88
C CYS A 21 -3.86 10.19 4.03
N ASP A 22 -4.48 9.18 4.60
CA ASP A 22 -5.70 8.60 4.06
C ASP A 22 -6.87 9.57 4.24
N PHE A 23 -7.89 9.44 3.40
CA PHE A 23 -9.15 10.17 3.52
C PHE A 23 -10.32 9.19 3.47
N VAL A 24 -11.14 9.19 4.52
CA VAL A 24 -12.25 8.26 4.65
C VAL A 24 -13.51 9.03 5.05
N ASP A 25 -14.42 9.19 4.09
CA ASP A 25 -15.75 9.79 4.30
C ASP A 25 -15.75 11.15 5.03
N GLY A 26 -14.75 11.98 4.77
CA GLY A 26 -14.61 13.31 5.37
C GLY A 26 -13.57 13.39 6.48
N GLU A 27 -13.02 12.27 6.92
CA GLU A 27 -11.97 12.21 7.93
C GLU A 27 -10.59 12.04 7.30
N VAL A 28 -9.65 12.91 7.69
CA VAL A 28 -8.24 12.75 7.37
C VAL A 28 -7.62 11.84 8.41
N GLN A 29 -7.13 10.69 7.98
CA GLN A 29 -6.51 9.70 8.84
C GLN A 29 -4.99 9.78 8.69
N GLU A 30 -4.31 10.15 9.76
CA GLU A 30 -2.86 10.20 9.81
C GLU A 30 -2.29 8.79 9.66
N ARG A 31 -1.18 8.71 8.93
CA ARG A 31 -0.36 7.51 8.81
C ARG A 31 0.74 7.57 9.86
N ASN A 32 1.28 6.40 10.20
CA ASN A 32 2.35 6.33 11.19
C ASN A 32 3.59 7.11 10.75
N VAL A 33 4.26 7.71 11.73
CA VAL A 33 5.55 8.38 11.52
C VAL A 33 6.58 7.36 11.04
N GLY A 34 7.34 7.71 9.99
CA GLY A 34 8.32 6.83 9.39
C GLY A 34 9.38 6.33 10.39
N GLU A 35 9.48 5.02 10.52
CA GLU A 35 10.52 4.33 11.27
C GLU A 35 11.64 3.89 10.33
N LEU A 36 12.86 3.75 10.85
CA LEU A 36 14.01 3.35 10.04
C LEU A 36 13.77 1.99 9.33
N SER A 37 13.25 1.01 10.05
CA SER A 37 12.95 -0.32 9.50
C SER A 37 11.90 -0.27 8.39
N HIS A 38 10.85 0.54 8.57
CA HIS A 38 9.81 0.77 7.58
C HIS A 38 10.40 1.40 6.30
N GLY A 39 11.08 2.54 6.43
CA GLY A 39 11.65 3.25 5.29
C GLY A 39 12.73 2.46 4.56
N ARG A 40 13.55 1.69 5.28
CA ARG A 40 14.55 0.79 4.69
C ARG A 40 13.90 -0.30 3.85
N LEU A 41 12.86 -0.96 4.39
CA LEU A 41 12.15 -2.00 3.65
C LEU A 41 11.42 -1.43 2.44
N GLN A 42 10.75 -0.28 2.58
CA GLN A 42 10.07 0.40 1.48
C GLN A 42 11.04 0.71 0.33
N LEU A 43 12.22 1.24 0.64
CA LEU A 43 13.26 1.52 -0.36
C LEU A 43 13.73 0.24 -1.05
N ARG A 44 13.97 -0.84 -0.31
CA ARG A 44 14.44 -2.13 -0.87
C ARG A 44 13.41 -2.78 -1.78
N ILE A 45 12.15 -2.78 -1.37
CA ILE A 45 11.05 -3.29 -2.20
C ILE A 45 10.91 -2.44 -3.46
N GLY A 46 10.93 -1.11 -3.33
CA GLY A 46 10.89 -0.19 -4.47
C GLY A 46 12.04 -0.45 -5.46
N ALA A 47 13.27 -0.59 -4.97
CA ALA A 47 14.43 -0.89 -5.79
C ALA A 47 14.31 -2.28 -6.48
N TRP A 48 13.77 -3.27 -5.77
CA TRP A 48 13.55 -4.61 -6.31
C TRP A 48 12.58 -4.58 -7.51
N PHE A 49 11.47 -3.86 -7.39
CA PHE A 49 10.52 -3.67 -8.49
C PHE A 49 11.10 -2.81 -9.60
N LEU A 50 11.72 -1.67 -9.27
CA LEU A 50 12.28 -0.74 -10.25
C LEU A 50 13.27 -1.44 -11.20
N ALA A 51 14.13 -2.32 -10.68
CA ALA A 51 15.06 -3.10 -11.48
C ALA A 51 14.39 -4.11 -12.43
N ARG A 52 13.08 -4.35 -12.28
CA ARG A 52 12.32 -5.37 -13.02
C ARG A 52 11.16 -4.82 -13.84
N GLU A 53 10.89 -3.52 -13.77
CA GLU A 53 9.74 -2.88 -14.42
C GLU A 53 9.66 -3.21 -15.90
N ALA A 54 10.74 -3.01 -16.64
CA ALA A 54 10.77 -3.26 -18.08
C ALA A 54 10.50 -4.74 -18.43
N ARG A 55 11.04 -5.66 -17.63
CA ARG A 55 10.87 -7.09 -17.85
C ARG A 55 9.45 -7.57 -17.52
N LEU A 56 8.85 -7.00 -16.47
CA LEU A 56 7.55 -7.43 -15.98
C LEU A 56 6.38 -6.64 -16.59
N GLY A 57 6.64 -5.57 -17.33
CA GLY A 57 5.59 -4.72 -17.89
C GLY A 57 4.79 -3.98 -16.80
N ILE A 58 5.46 -3.49 -15.78
CA ILE A 58 4.88 -2.83 -14.62
C ILE A 58 5.57 -1.50 -14.34
N LYS A 59 4.99 -0.72 -13.45
CA LYS A 59 5.64 0.40 -12.75
C LYS A 59 5.28 0.37 -11.28
N ALA A 60 6.27 0.62 -10.42
CA ALA A 60 6.08 0.70 -8.98
C ALA A 60 6.10 2.16 -8.52
N VAL A 61 5.22 2.50 -7.59
CA VAL A 61 5.16 3.83 -6.97
C VAL A 61 5.03 3.70 -5.46
N THR A 62 5.49 4.71 -4.74
CA THR A 62 5.43 4.77 -3.28
C THR A 62 4.61 5.96 -2.82
N GLU A 63 3.76 5.75 -1.81
CA GLU A 63 3.03 6.82 -1.11
C GLU A 63 2.21 7.75 -2.03
N VAL A 64 1.63 7.18 -3.08
CA VAL A 64 0.74 7.91 -3.98
C VAL A 64 -0.70 7.65 -3.58
N ARG A 65 -1.54 8.68 -3.65
CA ARG A 65 -2.97 8.57 -3.35
C ARG A 65 -3.67 7.65 -4.35
N LEU A 66 -4.40 6.68 -3.81
CA LEU A 66 -5.25 5.74 -4.55
C LEU A 66 -6.71 6.08 -4.28
N GLN A 67 -7.45 6.44 -5.31
CA GLN A 67 -8.87 6.70 -5.20
C GLN A 67 -9.65 5.38 -5.12
N ILE A 68 -10.32 5.16 -4.00
CA ILE A 68 -11.20 4.01 -3.78
C ILE A 68 -12.60 4.30 -4.32
N ASN A 69 -13.13 5.48 -3.99
CA ASN A 69 -14.39 6.00 -4.52
C ASN A 69 -14.40 7.54 -4.40
N ALA A 70 -15.54 8.18 -4.67
CA ALA A 70 -15.65 9.63 -4.67
C ALA A 70 -15.36 10.28 -3.29
N ARG A 71 -15.40 9.53 -2.20
CA ARG A 71 -15.23 10.02 -0.82
C ARG A 71 -14.17 9.26 -0.02
N ARG A 72 -13.37 8.41 -0.69
CA ARG A 72 -12.37 7.59 -0.01
C ARG A 72 -11.09 7.47 -0.83
N PHE A 73 -9.98 7.81 -0.20
CA PHE A 73 -8.64 7.74 -0.76
C PHE A 73 -7.72 7.06 0.25
N ARG A 74 -6.90 6.13 -0.22
CA ARG A 74 -5.86 5.48 0.57
C ARG A 74 -4.48 5.85 0.02
N VAL A 75 -3.47 5.73 0.87
CA VAL A 75 -2.07 5.95 0.48
C VAL A 75 -1.30 4.67 0.82
N PRO A 76 -1.25 3.67 -0.07
CA PRO A 76 -0.45 2.47 0.15
C PRO A 76 1.04 2.80 0.26
N ASP A 77 1.79 2.04 1.05
CA ASP A 77 3.24 2.22 1.12
C ASP A 77 3.90 2.01 -0.24
N LEU A 78 3.45 0.99 -0.98
CA LEU A 78 3.81 0.80 -2.39
C LEU A 78 2.59 0.28 -3.18
N MET A 79 2.55 0.65 -4.46
CA MET A 79 1.64 0.08 -5.45
C MET A 79 2.42 -0.38 -6.65
N VAL A 80 1.97 -1.46 -7.26
CA VAL A 80 2.45 -1.94 -8.56
C VAL A 80 1.32 -1.77 -9.56
N LEU A 81 1.56 -0.99 -10.59
CA LEU A 81 0.63 -0.69 -11.68
C LEU A 81 1.07 -1.40 -12.95
N ALA A 82 0.15 -1.63 -13.87
CA ALA A 82 0.52 -2.01 -15.24
C ALA A 82 1.32 -0.86 -15.89
N ALA A 83 2.27 -1.19 -16.76
CA ALA A 83 3.12 -0.18 -17.40
C ALA A 83 2.32 0.87 -18.20
N GLU A 84 1.20 0.45 -18.79
CA GLU A 84 0.27 1.28 -19.56
C GLU A 84 -0.76 2.04 -18.72
N ALA A 85 -0.76 1.87 -17.40
CA ALA A 85 -1.67 2.60 -16.53
C ALA A 85 -1.52 4.13 -16.70
N PRO A 86 -2.62 4.92 -16.63
CA PRO A 86 -2.56 6.36 -16.76
C PRO A 86 -1.53 6.99 -15.83
N GLN A 87 -0.82 8.01 -16.33
CA GLN A 87 0.17 8.77 -15.53
C GLN A 87 -0.50 9.99 -14.90
N GLU A 88 -1.37 9.75 -13.94
CA GLU A 88 -2.05 10.79 -13.17
C GLU A 88 -1.47 10.86 -11.76
N GLU A 89 -1.49 12.06 -11.17
CA GLU A 89 -0.94 12.28 -9.81
C GLU A 89 -1.73 11.52 -8.73
N ILE A 90 -2.99 11.20 -9.00
CA ILE A 90 -3.84 10.35 -8.16
C ILE A 90 -4.19 9.11 -8.97
N VAL A 91 -3.87 7.95 -8.43
CA VAL A 91 -4.19 6.67 -9.08
C VAL A 91 -5.69 6.40 -8.93
N ALA A 92 -6.40 6.29 -10.06
CA ALA A 92 -7.85 6.01 -10.11
C ALA A 92 -8.18 4.66 -10.76
N VAL A 93 -7.16 3.87 -11.10
CA VAL A 93 -7.29 2.51 -11.63
C VAL A 93 -6.84 1.49 -10.58
N ALA A 94 -7.39 0.28 -10.62
CA ALA A 94 -6.97 -0.77 -9.70
C ALA A 94 -5.49 -1.13 -9.91
N PRO A 95 -4.63 -1.02 -8.90
CA PRO A 95 -3.28 -1.59 -8.94
C PRO A 95 -3.29 -3.11 -9.13
N LEU A 96 -2.22 -3.65 -9.70
CA LEU A 96 -1.98 -5.09 -9.74
C LEU A 96 -1.65 -5.65 -8.36
N LEU A 97 -1.06 -4.82 -7.50
CA LEU A 97 -0.64 -5.19 -6.16
C LEU A 97 -0.55 -3.94 -5.29
N CYS A 98 -1.05 -4.01 -4.07
CA CYS A 98 -0.77 -3.05 -3.00
C CYS A 98 0.07 -3.72 -1.91
N ILE A 99 1.01 -2.98 -1.35
CA ILE A 99 1.93 -3.47 -0.32
C ILE A 99 1.86 -2.54 0.88
N GLU A 100 1.63 -3.12 2.06
CA GLU A 100 1.64 -2.42 3.34
C GLU A 100 2.80 -2.94 4.20
N ILE A 101 3.55 -2.03 4.77
CA ILE A 101 4.67 -2.32 5.66
C ILE A 101 4.24 -1.96 7.07
N LEU A 102 4.23 -2.92 7.98
CA LEU A 102 3.83 -2.69 9.36
C LEU A 102 4.84 -1.79 10.10
N SER A 103 4.33 -0.81 10.81
CA SER A 103 5.06 -0.10 11.85
C SER A 103 4.77 -0.72 13.23
N LYS A 104 5.51 -0.30 14.26
CA LYS A 104 5.33 -0.86 15.63
C LYS A 104 3.95 -0.64 16.22
N SER A 105 3.27 0.42 15.80
CA SER A 105 1.92 0.80 16.27
C SER A 105 0.79 0.22 15.44
N ASP A 106 1.09 -0.43 14.31
CA ASP A 106 0.08 -1.03 13.45
C ASP A 106 -0.48 -2.32 14.05
N SER A 107 -1.77 -2.53 13.83
CA SER A 107 -2.43 -3.80 14.06
C SER A 107 -2.90 -4.40 12.73
N LEU A 108 -2.95 -5.73 12.65
CA LEU A 108 -3.47 -6.41 11.48
C LEU A 108 -4.93 -6.02 11.16
N SER A 109 -5.72 -5.67 12.19
CA SER A 109 -7.11 -5.24 11.98
C SER A 109 -7.22 -3.90 11.24
N LEU A 110 -6.37 -2.92 11.58
CA LEU A 110 -6.34 -1.62 10.90
C LEU A 110 -5.84 -1.74 9.46
N ILE A 111 -4.80 -2.56 9.25
CA ILE A 111 -4.29 -2.85 7.91
C ILE A 111 -5.34 -3.58 7.07
N TRP A 112 -6.09 -4.51 7.68
CA TRP A 112 -7.13 -5.25 6.97
C TRP A 112 -8.23 -4.35 6.41
N GLU A 113 -8.67 -3.34 7.15
CA GLU A 113 -9.65 -2.36 6.66
C GLU A 113 -9.16 -1.65 5.39
N ARG A 114 -7.88 -1.27 5.34
CA ARG A 114 -7.28 -0.66 4.14
C ARG A 114 -7.25 -1.65 2.98
N ILE A 115 -6.89 -2.89 3.25
CA ILE A 115 -6.82 -3.95 2.24
C ILE A 115 -8.21 -4.27 1.66
N GLU A 116 -9.25 -4.26 2.48
CA GLU A 116 -10.63 -4.41 1.99
C GLU A 116 -11.02 -3.29 1.01
N ASP A 117 -10.59 -2.07 1.26
CA ASP A 117 -10.77 -0.96 0.31
C ASP A 117 -10.04 -1.25 -1.02
N TYR A 118 -8.84 -1.84 -1.01
CA TYR A 118 -8.14 -2.23 -2.22
C TYR A 118 -8.89 -3.31 -3.00
N PHE A 119 -9.42 -4.30 -2.32
CA PHE A 119 -10.23 -5.35 -2.96
C PHE A 119 -11.51 -4.77 -3.56
N ALA A 120 -12.12 -3.78 -2.93
CA ALA A 120 -13.34 -3.13 -3.42
C ALA A 120 -13.18 -2.49 -4.80
N ILE A 121 -11.97 -2.06 -5.16
CA ILE A 121 -11.67 -1.50 -6.49
C ILE A 121 -11.06 -2.50 -7.47
N GLY A 122 -10.89 -3.75 -7.06
CA GLY A 122 -10.41 -4.83 -7.93
C GLY A 122 -8.93 -5.17 -7.82
N VAL A 123 -8.21 -4.69 -6.79
CA VAL A 123 -6.86 -5.17 -6.50
C VAL A 123 -6.92 -6.66 -6.18
N PRO A 124 -6.22 -7.54 -6.92
CA PRO A 124 -6.39 -8.98 -6.74
C PRO A 124 -5.67 -9.53 -5.50
N VAL A 125 -4.55 -8.91 -5.14
CA VAL A 125 -3.66 -9.36 -4.06
C VAL A 125 -3.05 -8.15 -3.36
N SER A 126 -2.88 -8.26 -2.05
CA SER A 126 -2.07 -7.32 -1.27
C SER A 126 -1.04 -8.07 -0.44
N TRP A 127 0.11 -7.47 -0.21
CA TRP A 127 1.14 -8.00 0.68
C TRP A 127 1.21 -7.16 1.95
N ILE A 128 1.41 -7.83 3.07
CA ILE A 128 1.68 -7.21 4.36
C ILE A 128 3.02 -7.71 4.85
N ILE A 129 3.93 -6.82 5.21
CA ILE A 129 5.27 -7.21 5.65
C ILE A 129 5.62 -6.52 6.96
N ASP A 130 6.04 -7.31 7.95
CA ASP A 130 6.57 -6.84 9.23
C ASP A 130 8.11 -6.84 9.17
N PRO A 131 8.74 -5.66 9.07
CA PRO A 131 10.20 -5.57 8.94
C PRO A 131 10.95 -5.92 10.23
N VAL A 132 10.29 -5.85 11.38
CA VAL A 132 10.91 -6.09 12.70
C VAL A 132 10.90 -7.56 13.05
N ARG A 133 9.77 -8.23 12.80
CA ARG A 133 9.61 -9.68 13.08
C ARG A 133 9.98 -10.56 11.90
N HIS A 134 10.28 -9.97 10.74
CA HIS A 134 10.53 -10.66 9.47
C HIS A 134 9.38 -11.63 9.11
N LEU A 135 8.15 -11.14 9.28
CA LEU A 135 6.95 -11.88 8.91
C LEU A 135 6.28 -11.23 7.70
N ALA A 136 5.62 -12.04 6.91
CA ALA A 136 4.84 -11.56 5.77
C ALA A 136 3.57 -12.36 5.57
N TRP A 137 2.59 -11.71 4.97
CA TRP A 137 1.30 -12.30 4.62
C TRP A 137 0.92 -11.90 3.20
N THR A 138 0.23 -12.80 2.53
CA THR A 138 -0.47 -12.53 1.28
C THR A 138 -1.97 -12.47 1.58
N ALA A 139 -2.60 -11.37 1.19
CA ALA A 139 -4.04 -11.17 1.33
C ALA A 139 -4.72 -11.23 -0.06
N ALA A 140 -5.79 -11.97 -0.14
CA ALA A 140 -6.72 -12.01 -1.26
C ALA A 140 -8.14 -11.84 -0.71
N PRO A 141 -9.17 -11.53 -1.53
CA PRO A 141 -10.53 -11.37 -1.03
C PRO A 141 -10.99 -12.54 -0.16
N GLY A 142 -11.32 -12.24 1.11
CA GLY A 142 -11.75 -13.23 2.09
C GLY A 142 -10.65 -14.18 2.64
N ASN A 143 -9.38 -13.96 2.30
CA ASN A 143 -8.30 -14.84 2.70
C ASN A 143 -7.03 -14.07 3.08
N LEU A 144 -6.46 -14.42 4.22
CA LEU A 144 -5.16 -13.93 4.70
C LEU A 144 -4.27 -15.12 5.02
N MET A 145 -3.17 -15.28 4.29
CA MET A 145 -2.23 -16.38 4.47
C MET A 145 -0.86 -15.87 4.88
N LYS A 146 -0.31 -16.44 5.96
CA LYS A 146 1.07 -16.21 6.35
C LYS A 146 2.02 -16.87 5.35
N VAL A 147 3.05 -16.14 4.92
CA VAL A 147 4.11 -16.69 4.09
C VAL A 147 5.02 -17.59 4.94
N THR A 148 5.17 -18.84 4.55
CA THR A 148 5.95 -19.84 5.30
C THR A 148 7.18 -20.33 4.55
N ASP A 149 7.22 -20.16 3.24
CA ASP A 149 8.32 -20.57 2.38
C ASP A 149 9.27 -19.41 2.00
N GLY A 150 9.03 -18.22 2.55
CA GLY A 150 9.86 -17.05 2.32
C GLY A 150 9.64 -16.35 0.98
N ILE A 151 8.56 -16.67 0.24
CA ILE A 151 8.29 -16.09 -1.08
C ILE A 151 6.91 -15.44 -1.10
N LEU A 152 6.86 -14.14 -1.36
CA LEU A 152 5.63 -13.41 -1.66
C LEU A 152 5.23 -13.61 -3.12
N ARG A 153 3.94 -13.91 -3.36
CA ARG A 153 3.40 -14.18 -4.69
C ARG A 153 2.20 -13.30 -5.03
N SER A 154 2.14 -12.89 -6.29
CA SER A 154 0.97 -12.25 -6.89
C SER A 154 0.92 -12.63 -8.38
N GLY A 155 0.01 -13.56 -8.75
CA GLY A 155 0.03 -14.18 -10.08
C GLY A 155 1.37 -14.88 -10.34
N ASP A 156 2.01 -14.55 -11.46
CA ASP A 156 3.33 -15.07 -11.83
C ASP A 156 4.50 -14.31 -11.17
N LEU A 157 4.21 -13.26 -10.43
CA LEU A 157 5.21 -12.48 -9.71
C LEU A 157 5.62 -13.20 -8.43
N GLU A 158 6.91 -13.43 -8.26
CA GLU A 158 7.50 -13.99 -7.03
C GLU A 158 8.60 -13.07 -6.51
N MET A 159 8.50 -12.67 -5.24
CA MET A 159 9.54 -11.91 -4.55
C MET A 159 10.03 -12.67 -3.32
N PRO A 160 11.27 -13.17 -3.33
CA PRO A 160 11.86 -13.75 -2.13
C PRO A 160 12.01 -12.68 -1.04
N LEU A 161 11.56 -12.96 0.16
CA LEU A 161 11.72 -12.07 1.31
C LEU A 161 13.20 -11.80 1.63
N ALA A 162 14.08 -12.78 1.36
CA ALA A 162 15.51 -12.63 1.54
C ALA A 162 16.14 -11.55 0.64
N ASP A 163 15.49 -11.17 -0.47
CA ASP A 163 15.98 -10.11 -1.35
C ASP A 163 15.75 -8.71 -0.76
N VAL A 164 14.79 -8.56 0.16
CA VAL A 164 14.35 -7.26 0.68
C VAL A 164 14.44 -7.12 2.19
N LEU A 165 14.36 -8.18 2.97
CA LEU A 165 14.61 -8.19 4.40
C LEU A 165 16.12 -8.31 4.70
N GLU A 166 16.56 -7.63 5.78
CA GLU A 166 17.96 -7.68 6.26
C GLU A 166 18.12 -8.72 7.36
#